data_37d299e35d355376d47ae467e30cffd3
#
_entry.id   37d299e35d355376d47ae467e30cffd3
#
_cell.length_a   1.000
_cell.length_b   1.000
_cell.length_c   1.000
_cell.angle_alpha   90.00
_cell.angle_beta   90.00
_cell.angle_gamma   90.00
#
_symmetry.space_group_name_H-M   'P 1'
#
loop_
_entity.id
_entity.type
_entity.pdbx_description
1 polymer ?
#
loop_
_entity_poly.entity_id
_entity_poly.type
_entity_poly.pdbx_seq_one_letter_code
_entity_poly.pdbx_strand_id
1 'polypeptide(L)'
;VISFARKCDAAAAGFLDGHFCVVNDRGDLIYSGSVPSGSIVKSIALSDTALRCAVHYGDGKKDGIMTVNLEKKKSWAFTLPEIHATKTAVHITDDGTAAIINSTRLLFFTMKGKVIADIPIEKQRPGHAAIAQSGNICLASWRLEAGGSAFLASDAEGNVMMRKVFPAETTLDCGFTGNTAWARGLSTVCAWRAE
;
A
#
# COMPACT_ATOMS: atom_id res chain seq x y z
N VAL A 1 -8.32 3.99 9.90
CA VAL A 1 -7.61 2.90 9.20
C VAL A 1 -6.51 2.36 10.09
N ILE A 2 -6.21 1.07 9.98
CA ILE A 2 -5.22 0.38 10.82
C ILE A 2 -4.34 -0.49 9.94
N SER A 3 -3.06 -0.59 10.30
CA SER A 3 -2.07 -1.50 9.72
C SER A 3 -1.23 -2.15 10.82
N PHE A 4 -0.84 -3.40 10.61
CA PHE A 4 0.04 -4.14 11.52
C PHE A 4 1.36 -4.46 10.85
N ALA A 5 2.45 -4.40 11.60
CA ALA A 5 3.74 -4.91 11.16
C ALA A 5 3.72 -6.46 11.21
N ARG A 6 4.39 -7.11 10.24
CA ARG A 6 4.33 -8.58 10.12
C ARG A 6 5.39 -9.31 10.94
N LYS A 7 6.49 -8.64 11.28
CA LYS A 7 7.65 -9.25 11.96
C LYS A 7 7.92 -8.67 13.35
N CYS A 8 7.08 -7.77 13.82
CA CYS A 8 7.14 -7.23 15.17
C CYS A 8 5.74 -6.84 15.64
N ASP A 9 5.57 -6.74 16.95
CA ASP A 9 4.30 -6.44 17.58
C ASP A 9 4.05 -4.94 17.62
N ALA A 10 3.77 -4.35 16.46
CA ALA A 10 3.46 -2.94 16.30
C ALA A 10 2.26 -2.71 15.39
N ALA A 11 1.51 -1.66 15.67
CA ALA A 11 0.35 -1.25 14.89
C ALA A 11 0.41 0.26 14.58
N ALA A 12 -0.10 0.66 13.42
CA ALA A 12 -0.33 2.04 13.05
C ALA A 12 -1.82 2.30 12.90
N ALA A 13 -2.29 3.44 13.40
CA ALA A 13 -3.66 3.91 13.25
C ALA A 13 -3.68 5.30 12.62
N GLY A 14 -4.57 5.51 11.66
CA GLY A 14 -4.81 6.81 11.02
C GLY A 14 -6.27 7.23 11.20
N PHE A 15 -6.49 8.53 11.44
CA PHE A 15 -7.76 9.10 11.82
C PHE A 15 -8.29 10.09 10.79
N LEU A 16 -9.60 10.38 10.86
CA LEU A 16 -10.27 11.30 9.93
C LEU A 16 -9.94 12.78 10.19
N ASP A 17 -9.38 13.10 11.35
CA ASP A 17 -8.88 14.45 11.68
C ASP A 17 -7.46 14.71 11.14
N GLY A 18 -6.89 13.75 10.42
CA GLY A 18 -5.55 13.84 9.83
C GLY A 18 -4.42 13.40 10.76
N HIS A 19 -4.72 13.02 12.01
CA HIS A 19 -3.72 12.45 12.91
C HIS A 19 -3.44 11.00 12.58
N PHE A 20 -2.24 10.53 12.93
CA PHE A 20 -1.89 9.11 12.92
C PHE A 20 -0.88 8.80 14.02
N CYS A 21 -0.86 7.55 14.46
CA CYS A 21 0.07 7.09 15.47
C CYS A 21 0.57 5.69 15.16
N VAL A 22 1.71 5.34 15.74
CA VAL A 22 2.29 4.00 15.76
C VAL A 22 2.54 3.61 17.19
N VAL A 23 2.08 2.43 17.59
CA VAL A 23 2.21 1.89 18.95
C VAL A 23 2.86 0.49 18.92
N ASN A 24 3.51 0.10 20.03
CA ASN A 24 3.98 -1.27 20.23
C ASN A 24 2.88 -2.16 20.82
N ASP A 25 3.20 -3.42 21.12
CA ASP A 25 2.32 -4.42 21.74
C ASP A 25 1.85 -4.03 23.16
N ARG A 26 2.60 -3.18 23.85
CA ARG A 26 2.25 -2.68 25.20
C ARG A 26 1.35 -1.44 25.16
N GLY A 27 1.09 -0.92 23.95
CA GLY A 27 0.36 0.34 23.76
C GLY A 27 1.22 1.60 23.93
N ASP A 28 2.54 1.45 24.07
CA ASP A 28 3.44 2.60 24.14
C ASP A 28 3.54 3.28 22.76
N LEU A 29 3.51 4.61 22.78
CA LEU A 29 3.58 5.42 21.58
C LEU A 29 5.00 5.44 20.99
N ILE A 30 5.19 4.81 19.83
CA ILE A 30 6.45 4.86 19.07
C ILE A 30 6.58 6.19 18.32
N TYR A 31 5.47 6.61 17.68
CA TYR A 31 5.41 7.82 16.86
C TYR A 31 3.99 8.38 16.82
N SER A 32 3.87 9.71 16.77
CA SER A 32 2.65 10.40 16.38
C SER A 32 2.96 11.52 15.39
N GLY A 33 2.04 11.77 14.49
CA GLY A 33 2.17 12.81 13.49
C GLY A 33 0.82 13.23 12.93
N SER A 34 0.86 14.23 12.05
CA SER A 34 -0.31 14.72 11.35
C SER A 34 0.04 14.90 9.88
N VAL A 35 -0.92 14.60 9.02
CA VAL A 35 -0.85 14.94 7.58
C VAL A 35 -1.13 16.44 7.41
N PRO A 36 -0.91 17.04 6.22
CA PRO A 36 -1.20 18.46 5.99
C PRO A 36 -2.61 18.85 6.41
N SER A 37 -2.74 20.06 6.97
CA SER A 37 -3.99 20.59 7.51
C SER A 37 -5.15 20.51 6.51
N GLY A 38 -6.33 20.10 6.99
CA GLY A 38 -7.53 19.91 6.19
C GLY A 38 -7.61 18.56 5.46
N SER A 39 -6.58 17.72 5.57
CA SER A 39 -6.58 16.37 4.99
C SER A 39 -6.99 15.33 6.02
N ILE A 40 -7.59 14.24 5.55
CA ILE A 40 -7.88 13.02 6.32
C ILE A 40 -6.88 11.93 5.99
N VAL A 41 -6.64 10.99 6.91
CA VAL A 41 -5.89 9.77 6.62
C VAL A 41 -6.82 8.77 5.93
N LYS A 42 -6.49 8.41 4.68
CA LYS A 42 -7.26 7.47 3.85
C LYS A 42 -6.77 6.03 3.98
N SER A 43 -5.45 5.85 4.02
CA SER A 43 -4.81 4.54 4.22
C SER A 43 -3.50 4.71 4.97
N ILE A 44 -3.08 3.67 5.67
CA ILE A 44 -1.81 3.63 6.39
C ILE A 44 -1.17 2.25 6.22
N ALA A 45 0.15 2.20 6.14
CA ALA A 45 0.92 0.96 6.11
C ALA A 45 2.14 1.07 7.00
N LEU A 46 2.45 -0.02 7.71
CA LEU A 46 3.72 -0.25 8.39
C LEU A 46 4.58 -1.22 7.58
N SER A 47 5.88 -0.98 7.57
CA SER A 47 6.84 -1.97 7.11
C SER A 47 6.89 -3.17 8.06
N ASP A 48 7.46 -4.28 7.60
CA ASP A 48 7.45 -5.56 8.34
C ASP A 48 8.04 -5.47 9.74
N THR A 49 9.10 -4.68 9.93
CA THR A 49 9.79 -4.49 11.21
C THR A 49 9.39 -3.18 11.91
N ALA A 50 8.35 -2.49 11.44
CA ALA A 50 7.92 -1.17 11.92
C ALA A 50 9.02 -0.09 11.93
N LEU A 51 9.96 -0.17 11.00
CA LEU A 51 10.99 0.89 10.83
C LEU A 51 10.49 2.05 9.98
N ARG A 52 9.47 1.81 9.16
CA ARG A 52 8.90 2.77 8.21
C ARG A 52 7.38 2.74 8.26
N CYS A 53 6.79 3.90 7.97
CA CYS A 53 5.35 4.05 7.83
C CYS A 53 5.04 4.85 6.57
N ALA A 54 3.97 4.50 5.86
CA ALA A 54 3.42 5.26 4.76
C ALA A 54 1.96 5.61 5.04
N VAL A 55 1.59 6.86 4.82
CA VAL A 55 0.26 7.41 5.08
C VAL A 55 -0.28 8.05 3.80
N HIS A 56 -1.32 7.46 3.21
CA HIS A 56 -2.09 8.09 2.14
C HIS A 56 -3.11 9.04 2.75
N TYR A 57 -3.12 10.28 2.29
CA TYR A 57 -3.99 11.33 2.80
C TYR A 57 -4.59 12.17 1.68
N GLY A 58 -5.65 12.92 1.98
CA GLY A 58 -6.23 13.88 1.05
C GLY A 58 -7.35 14.70 1.64
N ASP A 59 -7.68 15.80 0.95
CA ASP A 59 -8.73 16.78 1.34
C ASP A 59 -9.88 16.85 0.32
N GLY A 60 -9.94 15.93 -0.64
CA GLY A 60 -10.90 15.93 -1.76
C GLY A 60 -10.48 16.80 -2.95
N LYS A 61 -9.45 17.62 -2.81
CA LYS A 61 -8.86 18.45 -3.90
C LYS A 61 -7.47 17.97 -4.27
N LYS A 62 -6.75 17.38 -3.30
CA LYS A 62 -5.40 16.85 -3.46
C LYS A 62 -5.26 15.57 -2.66
N ASP A 63 -4.55 14.63 -3.21
CA ASP A 63 -4.08 13.45 -2.50
C ASP A 63 -2.56 13.47 -2.41
N GLY A 64 -2.04 12.85 -1.35
CA GLY A 64 -0.60 12.74 -1.15
C GLY A 64 -0.24 11.51 -0.35
N ILE A 65 1.05 11.22 -0.34
CA ILE A 65 1.66 10.24 0.54
C ILE A 65 2.63 10.95 1.47
N MET A 66 2.57 10.59 2.74
CA MET A 66 3.60 10.91 3.72
C MET A 66 4.32 9.61 4.07
N THR A 67 5.63 9.59 3.91
CA THR A 67 6.48 8.51 4.39
C THR A 67 7.20 8.94 5.65
N VAL A 68 7.35 8.04 6.61
CA VAL A 68 7.97 8.29 7.91
C VAL A 68 9.06 7.27 8.18
N ASN A 69 10.24 7.75 8.51
CA ASN A 69 11.29 6.96 9.12
C ASN A 69 11.07 7.01 10.64
N LEU A 70 10.59 5.92 11.23
CA LEU A 70 10.22 5.86 12.64
C LEU A 70 11.43 5.91 13.58
N GLU A 71 12.58 5.35 13.17
CA GLU A 71 13.82 5.42 13.95
C GLU A 71 14.36 6.85 14.06
N LYS A 72 14.40 7.55 12.92
CA LYS A 72 14.94 8.91 12.82
C LYS A 72 13.90 9.98 13.13
N LYS A 73 12.64 9.60 13.33
CA LYS A 73 11.48 10.49 13.53
C LYS A 73 11.40 11.58 12.44
N LYS A 74 11.67 11.20 11.19
CA LYS A 74 11.71 12.10 10.04
C LYS A 74 10.66 11.69 9.00
N SER A 75 9.92 12.69 8.49
CA SER A 75 8.87 12.47 7.49
C SER A 75 9.11 13.28 6.23
N TRP A 76 8.54 12.80 5.14
CA TRP A 76 8.48 13.47 3.84
C TRP A 76 7.08 13.32 3.29
N ALA A 77 6.51 14.41 2.78
CA ALA A 77 5.20 14.43 2.15
C ALA A 77 5.33 14.86 0.69
N PHE A 78 4.59 14.20 -0.19
CA PHE A 78 4.55 14.53 -1.61
C PHE A 78 3.15 14.30 -2.18
N THR A 79 2.80 15.09 -3.19
CA THR A 79 1.47 15.06 -3.82
C THR A 79 1.41 13.93 -4.85
N LEU A 80 0.29 13.23 -4.89
CA LEU A 80 -0.03 12.25 -5.92
C LEU A 80 -0.61 12.95 -7.17
N PRO A 81 -0.42 12.37 -8.38
CA PRO A 81 -0.95 12.94 -9.62
C PRO A 81 -2.47 12.89 -9.73
N GLU A 82 -3.11 11.99 -8.99
CA GLU A 82 -4.56 11.77 -9.04
C GLU A 82 -5.18 11.82 -7.64
N ILE A 83 -6.46 12.15 -7.61
CA ILE A 83 -7.28 12.19 -6.38
C ILE A 83 -8.09 10.91 -6.28
N HIS A 84 -8.13 10.33 -5.09
CA HIS A 84 -8.98 9.19 -4.77
C HIS A 84 -10.11 9.60 -3.84
N ALA A 85 -11.34 9.35 -4.25
CA ALA A 85 -12.51 9.60 -3.39
C ALA A 85 -12.51 8.74 -2.13
N THR A 86 -11.93 7.54 -2.19
CA THR A 86 -11.90 6.56 -1.10
C THR A 86 -10.48 6.10 -0.81
N LYS A 87 -10.33 5.26 0.23
CA LYS A 87 -9.06 4.58 0.52
C LYS A 87 -8.64 3.69 -0.65
N THR A 88 -7.35 3.63 -0.89
CA THR A 88 -6.72 2.63 -1.76
C THR A 88 -5.61 1.89 -1.00
N ALA A 89 -5.06 0.83 -1.59
CA ALA A 89 -3.97 0.11 -0.97
C ALA A 89 -2.68 0.94 -1.02
N VAL A 90 -2.01 1.01 0.11
CA VAL A 90 -0.65 1.55 0.26
C VAL A 90 0.21 0.51 0.96
N HIS A 91 1.47 0.43 0.59
CA HIS A 91 2.46 -0.45 1.20
C HIS A 91 3.79 0.29 1.36
N ILE A 92 4.62 -0.15 2.31
CA ILE A 92 5.98 0.34 2.49
C ILE A 92 6.87 -0.79 3.00
N THR A 93 8.08 -0.89 2.46
CA THR A 93 9.10 -1.85 2.87
C THR A 93 10.05 -1.29 3.93
N ASP A 94 10.85 -2.15 4.56
CA ASP A 94 11.84 -1.73 5.57
C ASP A 94 12.96 -0.86 4.97
N ASP A 95 13.29 -1.01 3.69
CA ASP A 95 14.22 -0.14 2.97
C ASP A 95 13.62 1.24 2.61
N GLY A 96 12.29 1.37 2.72
CA GLY A 96 11.56 2.60 2.51
C GLY A 96 10.99 2.78 1.10
N THR A 97 10.95 1.73 0.30
CA THR A 97 10.19 1.75 -0.95
C THR A 97 8.70 1.73 -0.63
N ALA A 98 7.98 2.78 -1.02
CA ALA A 98 6.53 2.87 -0.86
C ALA A 98 5.82 2.58 -2.18
N ALA A 99 4.70 1.86 -2.11
CA ALA A 99 3.85 1.55 -3.26
C ALA A 99 2.40 1.96 -3.00
N ILE A 100 1.72 2.43 -4.04
CA ILE A 100 0.29 2.76 -4.00
C ILE A 100 -0.38 2.37 -5.31
N ILE A 101 -1.59 1.83 -5.22
CA ILE A 101 -2.47 1.68 -6.39
C ILE A 101 -3.27 2.96 -6.54
N ASN A 102 -3.07 3.64 -7.65
CA ASN A 102 -3.89 4.76 -8.11
C ASN A 102 -4.98 4.26 -9.06
N SER A 103 -5.90 5.11 -9.55
CA SER A 103 -7.07 4.65 -10.34
C SER A 103 -6.67 3.87 -11.59
N THR A 104 -5.56 4.23 -12.22
CA THR A 104 -5.05 3.61 -13.46
C THR A 104 -3.57 3.24 -13.39
N ARG A 105 -2.94 3.32 -12.21
CA ARG A 105 -1.49 3.15 -12.07
C ARG A 105 -1.13 2.43 -10.76
N LEU A 106 -0.10 1.61 -10.80
CA LEU A 106 0.64 1.17 -9.63
C LEU A 106 1.95 1.96 -9.60
N LEU A 107 2.13 2.76 -8.56
CA LEU A 107 3.26 3.69 -8.42
C LEU A 107 4.17 3.24 -7.29
N PHE A 108 5.48 3.30 -7.54
CA PHE A 108 6.53 3.05 -6.55
C PHE A 108 7.34 4.32 -6.31
N PHE A 109 7.65 4.59 -5.04
CA PHE A 109 8.38 5.79 -4.61
C PHE A 109 9.48 5.45 -3.63
N THR A 110 10.55 6.25 -3.65
CA THR A 110 11.48 6.32 -2.53
C THR A 110 10.83 7.04 -1.34
N MET A 111 11.42 6.91 -0.15
CA MET A 111 11.03 7.68 1.04
C MET A 111 10.88 9.19 0.79
N LYS A 112 11.64 9.75 -0.14
CA LYS A 112 11.62 11.19 -0.48
C LYS A 112 10.65 11.57 -1.59
N GLY A 113 9.83 10.62 -2.06
CA GLY A 113 8.83 10.86 -3.09
C GLY A 113 9.33 10.86 -4.53
N LYS A 114 10.58 10.43 -4.78
CA LYS A 114 11.03 10.19 -6.14
C LYS A 114 10.35 8.94 -6.69
N VAL A 115 9.66 9.06 -7.82
CA VAL A 115 9.07 7.91 -8.52
C VAL A 115 10.18 6.96 -8.97
N ILE A 116 10.05 5.69 -8.60
CA ILE A 116 10.92 4.59 -9.01
C ILE A 116 10.32 3.92 -10.24
N ALA A 117 9.02 3.59 -10.16
CA ALA A 117 8.29 2.92 -11.22
C ALA A 117 6.85 3.43 -11.30
N ASP A 118 6.30 3.39 -12.50
CA ASP A 118 4.95 3.82 -12.85
C ASP A 118 4.38 2.81 -13.85
N ILE A 119 3.59 1.87 -13.32
CA ILE A 119 3.03 0.76 -14.08
C ILE A 119 1.57 1.08 -14.41
N PRO A 120 1.20 1.21 -15.70
CA PRO A 120 -0.19 1.35 -16.06
C PRO A 120 -0.98 0.08 -15.74
N ILE A 121 -2.15 0.26 -15.15
CA ILE A 121 -3.07 -0.82 -14.80
C ILE A 121 -4.46 -0.53 -15.35
N GLU A 122 -5.31 -1.54 -15.42
CA GLU A 122 -6.70 -1.38 -15.77
C GLU A 122 -7.42 -0.56 -14.70
N LYS A 123 -8.37 0.28 -15.13
CA LYS A 123 -9.08 1.19 -14.22
C LYS A 123 -9.73 0.44 -13.06
N GLN A 124 -9.30 0.79 -11.86
CA GLN A 124 -9.80 0.16 -10.64
C GLN A 124 -11.12 0.78 -10.17
N ARG A 125 -11.95 -0.06 -9.55
CA ARG A 125 -13.08 0.39 -8.75
C ARG A 125 -12.59 0.75 -7.34
N PRO A 126 -12.91 1.95 -6.81
CA PRO A 126 -12.47 2.37 -5.49
C PRO A 126 -12.84 1.38 -4.37
N GLY A 127 -11.96 1.26 -3.38
CA GLY A 127 -12.22 0.54 -2.13
C GLY A 127 -11.78 -0.92 -2.07
N HIS A 128 -11.35 -1.52 -3.19
CA HIS A 128 -10.92 -2.93 -3.25
C HIS A 128 -9.58 -3.06 -3.96
N ALA A 129 -8.51 -2.84 -3.21
CA ALA A 129 -7.15 -3.09 -3.66
C ALA A 129 -6.31 -3.63 -2.50
N ALA A 130 -5.34 -4.49 -2.82
CA ALA A 130 -4.34 -4.98 -1.89
C ALA A 130 -2.96 -4.89 -2.52
N ILE A 131 -1.96 -4.62 -1.70
CA ILE A 131 -0.53 -4.69 -2.07
C ILE A 131 0.17 -5.51 -1.01
N ALA A 132 1.04 -6.41 -1.44
CA ALA A 132 1.98 -7.13 -0.60
C ALA A 132 3.35 -7.12 -1.26
N GLN A 133 4.41 -7.05 -0.45
CA GLN A 133 5.78 -7.10 -0.95
C GLN A 133 6.63 -8.02 -0.09
N SER A 134 7.52 -8.77 -0.73
CA SER A 134 8.53 -9.59 -0.07
C SER A 134 9.82 -9.53 -0.90
N GLY A 135 10.91 -9.07 -0.28
CA GLY A 135 12.13 -8.77 -1.01
C GLY A 135 11.88 -7.76 -2.14
N ASN A 136 12.33 -8.11 -3.33
CA ASN A 136 12.13 -7.28 -4.53
C ASN A 136 10.80 -7.54 -5.27
N ILE A 137 9.97 -8.49 -4.81
CA ILE A 137 8.72 -8.85 -5.49
C ILE A 137 7.55 -8.12 -4.86
N CYS A 138 6.79 -7.42 -5.67
CA CYS A 138 5.54 -6.76 -5.31
C CYS A 138 4.36 -7.47 -5.97
N LEU A 139 3.34 -7.77 -5.18
CA LEU A 139 2.04 -8.27 -5.63
C LEU A 139 1.00 -7.17 -5.45
N ALA A 140 0.19 -6.97 -6.45
CA ALA A 140 -0.92 -6.03 -6.40
C ALA A 140 -2.19 -6.69 -6.93
N SER A 141 -3.32 -6.45 -6.27
CA SER A 141 -4.62 -6.87 -6.76
C SER A 141 -5.62 -5.74 -6.60
N TRP A 142 -6.57 -5.64 -7.52
CA TRP A 142 -7.59 -4.61 -7.50
C TRP A 142 -8.86 -5.08 -8.20
N ARG A 143 -9.99 -4.50 -7.79
CA ARG A 143 -11.27 -4.71 -8.48
C ARG A 143 -11.33 -3.80 -9.72
N LEU A 144 -11.77 -4.36 -10.84
CA LEU A 144 -11.95 -3.63 -12.09
C LEU A 144 -13.26 -2.83 -12.07
N GLU A 145 -13.24 -1.63 -12.68
CA GLU A 145 -14.46 -0.85 -12.87
C GLU A 145 -15.47 -1.59 -13.76
N ALA A 146 -15.00 -2.28 -14.79
CA ALA A 146 -15.81 -3.09 -15.70
C ALA A 146 -16.35 -4.41 -15.10
N GLY A 147 -15.97 -4.71 -13.85
CA GLY A 147 -16.27 -6.00 -13.19
C GLY A 147 -15.12 -6.98 -13.22
N GLY A 148 -15.12 -7.91 -12.28
CA GLY A 148 -14.00 -8.82 -12.05
C GLY A 148 -12.88 -8.18 -11.23
N SER A 149 -11.75 -8.89 -11.13
CA SER A 149 -10.55 -8.43 -10.42
C SER A 149 -9.30 -8.69 -11.26
N ALA A 150 -8.28 -7.89 -11.06
CA ALA A 150 -6.99 -8.06 -11.69
C ALA A 150 -5.89 -8.29 -10.65
N PHE A 151 -4.84 -8.94 -11.09
CA PHE A 151 -3.63 -9.25 -10.32
C PHE A 151 -2.40 -8.93 -11.16
N LEU A 152 -1.39 -8.40 -10.48
CA LEU A 152 -0.08 -8.10 -11.06
C LEU A 152 1.01 -8.52 -10.07
N ALA A 153 2.06 -9.13 -10.61
CA ALA A 153 3.34 -9.30 -9.92
C ALA A 153 4.42 -8.52 -10.68
N SER A 154 5.20 -7.74 -9.98
CA SER A 154 6.33 -6.98 -10.52
C SER A 154 7.50 -6.99 -9.55
N ASP A 155 8.69 -6.61 -10.04
CA ASP A 155 9.75 -6.17 -9.15
C ASP A 155 9.54 -4.70 -8.70
N ALA A 156 10.40 -4.23 -7.79
CA ALA A 156 10.35 -2.86 -7.29
C ALA A 156 10.83 -1.83 -8.32
N GLU A 157 11.52 -2.24 -9.37
CA GLU A 157 11.93 -1.43 -10.52
C GLU A 157 10.80 -1.26 -11.55
N GLY A 158 9.69 -2.02 -11.39
CA GLY A 158 8.51 -1.92 -12.26
C GLY A 158 8.50 -2.89 -13.42
N ASN A 159 9.40 -3.88 -13.46
CA ASN A 159 9.33 -4.95 -14.46
C ASN A 159 8.19 -5.91 -14.12
N VAL A 160 7.18 -5.97 -14.99
CA VAL A 160 6.01 -6.82 -14.79
C VAL A 160 6.35 -8.27 -15.13
N MET A 161 6.29 -9.15 -14.13
CA MET A 161 6.53 -10.59 -14.26
C MET A 161 5.26 -11.34 -14.61
N MET A 162 4.12 -10.91 -14.10
CA MET A 162 2.82 -11.54 -14.33
C MET A 162 1.70 -10.51 -14.25
N ARG A 163 0.72 -10.65 -15.14
CA ARG A 163 -0.56 -9.93 -15.09
C ARG A 163 -1.68 -10.92 -15.44
N LYS A 164 -2.75 -10.89 -14.64
CA LYS A 164 -3.90 -11.77 -14.85
C LYS A 164 -5.20 -11.09 -14.47
N VAL A 165 -6.25 -11.29 -15.28
CA VAL A 165 -7.61 -10.85 -15.00
C VAL A 165 -8.46 -12.06 -14.63
N PHE A 166 -9.30 -11.90 -13.61
CA PHE A 166 -10.25 -12.88 -13.11
C PHE A 166 -11.66 -12.30 -13.25
N PRO A 167 -12.36 -12.59 -14.38
CA PRO A 167 -13.64 -11.93 -14.69
C PRO A 167 -14.76 -12.25 -13.69
N ALA A 168 -14.75 -13.45 -13.10
CA ALA A 168 -15.75 -13.91 -12.15
C ALA A 168 -15.49 -13.48 -10.70
N GLU A 169 -14.28 -13.01 -10.37
CA GLU A 169 -13.93 -12.65 -9.01
C GLU A 169 -14.29 -11.20 -8.71
N THR A 170 -15.03 -10.98 -7.64
CA THR A 170 -15.42 -9.63 -7.21
C THR A 170 -14.44 -9.00 -6.26
N THR A 171 -13.63 -9.81 -5.58
CA THR A 171 -12.54 -9.38 -4.68
C THR A 171 -11.38 -10.33 -4.86
N LEU A 172 -10.16 -9.81 -4.79
CA LEU A 172 -8.94 -10.61 -4.86
C LEU A 172 -7.93 -10.04 -3.86
N ASP A 173 -7.55 -10.85 -2.89
CA ASP A 173 -6.43 -10.56 -1.98
C ASP A 173 -5.14 -11.15 -2.54
N CYS A 174 -4.02 -10.57 -2.17
CA CYS A 174 -2.70 -11.11 -2.49
C CYS A 174 -1.75 -11.02 -1.31
N GLY A 175 -0.76 -11.89 -1.27
CA GLY A 175 0.22 -11.90 -0.20
C GLY A 175 1.29 -12.95 -0.38
N PHE A 176 2.12 -13.11 0.66
CA PHE A 176 3.19 -14.08 0.73
C PHE A 176 3.05 -14.97 1.96
N THR A 177 3.43 -16.23 1.82
CA THR A 177 3.64 -17.19 2.92
C THR A 177 5.00 -17.85 2.69
N GLY A 178 5.99 -17.44 3.48
CA GLY A 178 7.40 -17.77 3.17
C GLY A 178 7.78 -17.27 1.77
N ASN A 179 8.33 -18.15 0.95
CA ASN A 179 8.70 -17.86 -0.45
C ASN A 179 7.56 -18.12 -1.46
N THR A 180 6.34 -18.33 -0.98
CA THR A 180 5.20 -18.57 -1.87
C THR A 180 4.36 -17.30 -1.97
N ALA A 181 4.26 -16.73 -3.16
CA ALA A 181 3.31 -15.70 -3.52
C ALA A 181 1.94 -16.32 -3.76
N TRP A 182 0.87 -15.68 -3.31
CA TRP A 182 -0.49 -16.16 -3.53
C TRP A 182 -1.46 -15.02 -3.88
N ALA A 183 -2.49 -15.36 -4.65
CA ALA A 183 -3.68 -14.56 -4.84
C ALA A 183 -4.91 -15.41 -4.54
N ARG A 184 -5.86 -14.86 -3.78
CA ARG A 184 -7.06 -15.55 -3.34
C ARG A 184 -8.29 -14.70 -3.59
N GLY A 185 -9.26 -15.25 -4.34
CA GLY A 185 -10.61 -14.75 -4.51
C GLY A 185 -11.65 -15.60 -3.79
N LEU A 186 -12.93 -15.40 -4.10
CA LEU A 186 -14.03 -16.19 -3.53
C LEU A 186 -14.05 -17.63 -4.07
N SER A 187 -13.69 -17.82 -5.34
CA SER A 187 -13.71 -19.11 -6.04
C SER A 187 -12.36 -19.54 -6.56
N THR A 188 -11.34 -18.71 -6.46
CA THR A 188 -10.02 -18.96 -7.06
C THR A 188 -8.91 -18.80 -6.02
N VAL A 189 -7.99 -19.75 -5.99
CA VAL A 189 -6.71 -19.65 -5.29
C VAL A 189 -5.60 -19.96 -6.28
N CYS A 190 -4.65 -19.05 -6.39
CA CYS A 190 -3.44 -19.23 -7.18
C CYS A 190 -2.23 -19.06 -6.26
N ALA A 191 -1.23 -19.93 -6.39
CA ALA A 191 0.01 -19.81 -5.65
C ALA A 191 1.20 -20.03 -6.61
N TRP A 192 2.27 -19.28 -6.39
CA TRP A 192 3.51 -19.36 -7.16
C TRP A 192 4.69 -19.36 -6.20
N ARG A 193 5.67 -20.18 -6.48
CA ARG A 193 6.93 -20.16 -5.74
C ARG A 193 7.82 -19.05 -6.32
N ALA A 194 8.27 -18.12 -5.51
CA ALA A 194 9.31 -17.18 -5.87
C ALA A 194 10.65 -17.96 -5.80
N GLU A 195 11.32 -18.10 -6.93
CA GLU A 195 12.67 -18.67 -7.03
C GLU A 195 13.73 -17.61 -6.67
#